data_d391792e3e709307617aec4d2f3a5a89
#
_entry.id   d391792e3e709307617aec4d2f3a5a89
#
_cell.length_a   1.000
_cell.length_b   1.000
_cell.length_c   1.000
_cell.angle_alpha   90.00
_cell.angle_beta   90.00
_cell.angle_gamma   90.00
#
_symmetry.space_group_name_H-M   'P 1'
#
loop_
_entity.id
_entity.type
_entity.pdbx_description
1 polymer ?
#
loop_
_entity_poly.entity_id
_entity_poly.type
_entity_poly.pdbx_seq_one_letter_code
_entity_poly.pdbx_strand_id
1 'polypeptide(L)'
;ALQGELEISLGLETVHPEVLPRLNKQMTLDDFRRATGLLRENEIDVRSFILLKPPMLEEQEAIDWAVKSVEFSLDAGADCCTLIPLRDGNGMIEKLVEKGLHGPPTLASLESALAQCLAFERGRVFVDLWDVERLACCSSCAPARIERLQQMNLQQQVLPPVECPLGCGE
;
A
#
# COMPACT_ATOMS: atom_id res chain seq x y z
N ALA A 1 34.00 10.00 -2.93
CA ALA A 1 32.86 9.58 -2.13
C ALA A 1 31.60 10.02 -2.87
N LEU A 2 30.61 9.13 -3.02
CA LEU A 2 29.28 9.50 -3.51
C LEU A 2 28.64 10.39 -2.44
N GLN A 3 28.18 11.58 -2.81
CA GLN A 3 27.33 12.41 -1.97
C GLN A 3 25.88 12.03 -2.27
N GLY A 4 25.19 11.45 -1.33
CA GLY A 4 23.80 11.04 -1.46
C GLY A 4 23.31 10.37 -0.18
N GLU A 5 21.98 10.35 -0.02
CA GLU A 5 21.32 9.62 1.04
C GLU A 5 21.01 8.20 0.56
N LEU A 6 21.11 7.21 1.45
CA LEU A 6 20.78 5.83 1.15
C LEU A 6 19.42 5.50 1.75
N GLU A 7 18.52 5.02 0.90
CA GLU A 7 17.22 4.45 1.33
C GLU A 7 17.19 2.95 1.05
N ILE A 8 16.82 2.14 2.03
CA ILE A 8 16.62 0.70 1.90
C ILE A 8 15.13 0.37 1.97
N SER A 9 14.66 -0.41 1.00
CA SER A 9 13.27 -0.86 0.97
C SER A 9 13.11 -2.22 1.63
N LEU A 10 12.19 -2.31 2.59
CA LEU A 10 11.82 -3.52 3.31
C LEU A 10 10.36 -3.89 3.01
N GLY A 11 10.11 -5.13 2.59
CA GLY A 11 8.75 -5.64 2.40
C GLY A 11 8.15 -6.11 3.72
N LEU A 12 7.34 -5.30 4.39
CA LEU A 12 6.53 -5.72 5.54
C LEU A 12 5.34 -6.56 5.10
N GLU A 13 4.74 -6.24 3.98
CA GLU A 13 3.55 -6.79 3.36
C GLU A 13 2.27 -6.48 4.15
N THR A 14 2.14 -6.95 5.38
CA THR A 14 1.00 -6.71 6.27
C THR A 14 1.37 -7.01 7.72
N VAL A 15 0.67 -6.39 8.66
CA VAL A 15 0.75 -6.76 10.10
C VAL A 15 -0.38 -7.72 10.52
N HIS A 16 -1.20 -8.20 9.59
CA HIS A 16 -2.29 -9.10 9.92
C HIS A 16 -1.74 -10.43 10.49
N PRO A 17 -2.14 -10.84 11.71
CA PRO A 17 -1.50 -11.94 12.42
C PRO A 17 -1.66 -13.31 11.73
N GLU A 18 -2.73 -13.51 10.97
CA GLU A 18 -2.96 -14.75 10.25
C GLU A 18 -2.48 -14.73 8.81
N VAL A 19 -2.48 -13.55 8.17
CA VAL A 19 -2.09 -13.40 6.75
C VAL A 19 -0.58 -13.39 6.60
N LEU A 20 0.13 -12.61 7.42
CA LEU A 20 1.59 -12.48 7.33
C LEU A 20 2.32 -13.84 7.33
N PRO A 21 2.02 -14.80 8.25
CA PRO A 21 2.66 -16.11 8.20
C PRO A 21 2.34 -16.90 6.92
N ARG A 22 1.15 -16.73 6.35
CA ARG A 22 0.70 -17.44 5.14
C ARG A 22 1.32 -16.90 3.85
N LEU A 23 1.85 -15.68 3.86
CA LEU A 23 2.60 -15.12 2.73
C LEU A 23 3.99 -15.77 2.58
N ASN A 24 4.37 -16.65 3.49
CA ASN A 24 5.67 -17.36 3.48
C ASN A 24 6.89 -16.43 3.40
N LYS A 25 6.76 -15.21 3.94
CA LYS A 25 7.81 -14.19 3.92
C LYS A 25 8.98 -14.52 4.85
N GLN A 26 8.78 -15.45 5.81
CA GLN A 26 9.76 -15.88 6.82
C GLN A 26 10.34 -14.69 7.64
N MET A 27 9.59 -13.62 7.75
CA MET A 27 9.93 -12.43 8.52
C MET A 27 8.81 -12.15 9.53
N THR A 28 9.18 -11.95 10.78
CA THR A 28 8.25 -11.53 11.82
C THR A 28 8.21 -10.01 11.95
N LEU A 29 7.20 -9.50 12.67
CA LEU A 29 7.12 -8.06 12.98
C LEU A 29 8.33 -7.59 13.82
N ASP A 30 8.87 -8.46 14.68
CA ASP A 30 10.05 -8.15 15.47
C ASP A 30 11.33 -8.14 14.62
N ASP A 31 11.41 -8.98 13.58
CA ASP A 31 12.50 -8.92 12.61
C ASP A 31 12.46 -7.59 11.83
N PHE A 32 11.27 -7.15 11.41
CA PHE A 32 11.10 -5.87 10.76
C PHE A 32 11.55 -4.71 11.65
N ARG A 33 11.09 -4.67 12.93
CA ARG A 33 11.53 -3.63 13.89
C ARG A 33 13.03 -3.61 14.09
N ARG A 34 13.65 -4.78 14.25
CA ARG A 34 15.12 -4.87 14.43
C ARG A 34 15.88 -4.38 13.20
N ALA A 35 15.43 -4.80 11.99
CA ALA A 35 16.06 -4.36 10.75
C ALA A 35 15.94 -2.85 10.55
N THR A 36 14.75 -2.30 10.77
CA THR A 36 14.50 -0.86 10.68
C THR A 36 15.35 -0.09 11.69
N GLY A 37 15.40 -0.52 12.96
CA GLY A 37 16.20 0.10 13.99
C GLY A 37 17.69 0.11 13.64
N LEU A 38 18.24 -1.02 13.16
CA LEU A 38 19.63 -1.12 12.73
C LEU A 38 19.96 -0.15 11.58
N LEU A 39 19.05 -0.04 10.59
CA LEU A 39 19.23 0.88 9.46
C LEU A 39 19.24 2.34 9.94
N ARG A 40 18.28 2.70 10.81
CA ARG A 40 18.18 4.06 11.38
C ARG A 40 19.38 4.45 12.24
N GLU A 41 19.90 3.52 13.03
CA GLU A 41 21.14 3.72 13.82
C GLU A 41 22.37 4.00 12.93
N ASN A 42 22.32 3.60 11.66
CA ASN A 42 23.37 3.85 10.66
C ASN A 42 23.02 4.97 9.69
N GLU A 43 22.06 5.84 10.01
CA GLU A 43 21.63 6.98 9.17
C GLU A 43 21.16 6.56 7.77
N ILE A 44 20.55 5.38 7.67
CA ILE A 44 19.95 4.84 6.44
C ILE A 44 18.44 4.98 6.52
N ASP A 45 17.85 5.64 5.53
CA ASP A 45 16.41 5.77 5.44
C ASP A 45 15.74 4.45 5.08
N VAL A 46 14.54 4.25 5.62
CA VAL A 46 13.79 3.00 5.42
C VAL A 46 12.46 3.28 4.74
N ARG A 47 12.25 2.57 3.62
CA ARG A 47 10.96 2.49 2.93
C ARG A 47 10.30 1.15 3.23
N SER A 48 9.07 1.16 3.69
CA SER A 48 8.26 -0.06 3.90
C SER A 48 7.32 -0.31 2.73
N PHE A 49 7.31 -1.53 2.20
CA PHE A 49 6.32 -1.98 1.22
C PHE A 49 5.19 -2.74 1.91
N ILE A 50 3.96 -2.34 1.62
CA ILE A 50 2.74 -2.86 2.26
C ILE A 50 1.74 -3.23 1.16
N LEU A 51 1.24 -4.46 1.21
CA LEU A 51 0.23 -4.91 0.25
C LEU A 51 -1.15 -4.37 0.60
N LEU A 52 -1.80 -3.76 -0.38
CA LEU A 52 -3.24 -3.53 -0.32
C LEU A 52 -3.95 -4.77 -0.82
N LYS A 53 -4.81 -5.32 0.02
CA LYS A 53 -5.61 -6.53 -0.22
C LYS A 53 -4.75 -7.77 -0.55
N PRO A 54 -3.87 -8.20 0.38
CA PRO A 54 -3.27 -9.52 0.25
C PRO A 54 -4.36 -10.61 0.21
N PRO A 55 -4.04 -11.83 -0.29
CA PRO A 55 -5.02 -12.92 -0.32
C PRO A 55 -5.66 -13.15 1.05
N MET A 56 -6.91 -13.61 1.07
CA MET A 56 -7.70 -13.95 2.25
C MET A 56 -8.33 -12.76 2.99
N LEU A 57 -8.17 -11.54 2.52
CA LEU A 57 -8.85 -10.37 3.09
C LEU A 57 -9.96 -9.87 2.15
N GLU A 58 -11.09 -9.53 2.76
CA GLU A 58 -12.15 -8.79 2.09
C GLU A 58 -11.77 -7.32 1.91
N GLU A 59 -12.47 -6.58 1.03
CA GLU A 59 -12.06 -5.24 0.61
C GLU A 59 -11.91 -4.26 1.78
N GLN A 60 -12.93 -4.16 2.65
CA GLN A 60 -12.89 -3.23 3.78
C GLN A 60 -11.83 -3.63 4.82
N GLU A 61 -11.74 -4.92 5.11
CA GLU A 61 -10.74 -5.46 6.02
C GLU A 61 -9.32 -5.21 5.50
N ALA A 62 -9.13 -5.33 4.17
CA ALA A 62 -7.85 -5.07 3.52
C ALA A 62 -7.39 -3.61 3.68
N ILE A 63 -8.32 -2.65 3.57
CA ILE A 63 -8.04 -1.23 3.82
C ILE A 63 -7.57 -1.03 5.27
N ASP A 64 -8.33 -1.55 6.23
CA ASP A 64 -8.04 -1.39 7.66
C ASP A 64 -6.66 -1.97 8.02
N TRP A 65 -6.31 -3.15 7.48
CA TRP A 65 -5.01 -3.76 7.72
C TRP A 65 -3.86 -3.09 6.97
N ALA A 66 -4.11 -2.52 5.81
CA ALA A 66 -3.11 -1.71 5.11
C ALA A 66 -2.77 -0.44 5.93
N VAL A 67 -3.79 0.25 6.45
CA VAL A 67 -3.64 1.43 7.31
C VAL A 67 -2.87 1.09 8.60
N LYS A 68 -3.25 0.01 9.31
CA LYS A 68 -2.53 -0.49 10.48
C LYS A 68 -1.08 -0.87 10.19
N SER A 69 -0.83 -1.39 8.99
CA SER A 69 0.54 -1.75 8.58
C SER A 69 1.41 -0.53 8.32
N VAL A 70 0.84 0.55 7.76
CA VAL A 70 1.52 1.84 7.62
C VAL A 70 1.84 2.42 9.00
N GLU A 71 0.85 2.48 9.89
CA GLU A 71 1.04 2.98 11.26
C GLU A 71 2.16 2.22 11.98
N PHE A 72 2.11 0.88 11.96
CA PHE A 72 3.15 0.04 12.54
C PHE A 72 4.54 0.31 11.94
N SER A 73 4.64 0.48 10.60
CA SER A 73 5.91 0.76 9.94
C SER A 73 6.51 2.09 10.39
N LEU A 74 5.68 3.13 10.48
CA LEU A 74 6.10 4.45 10.94
C LEU A 74 6.50 4.41 12.43
N ASP A 75 5.77 3.67 13.26
CA ASP A 75 6.13 3.45 14.68
C ASP A 75 7.43 2.67 14.85
N ALA A 76 7.75 1.78 13.92
CA ALA A 76 9.03 1.06 13.88
C ALA A 76 10.21 1.93 13.40
N GLY A 77 9.94 3.15 12.91
CA GLY A 77 10.96 4.10 12.47
C GLY A 77 11.17 4.16 10.95
N ALA A 78 10.26 3.61 10.14
CA ALA A 78 10.31 3.80 8.69
C ALA A 78 10.03 5.27 8.34
N ASP A 79 10.77 5.80 7.37
CA ASP A 79 10.63 7.19 6.89
C ASP A 79 9.56 7.31 5.82
N CYS A 80 9.31 6.21 5.15
CA CYS A 80 8.42 6.14 4.00
C CYS A 80 7.67 4.80 3.94
N CYS A 81 6.41 4.84 3.54
CA CYS A 81 5.62 3.66 3.23
C CYS A 81 5.09 3.73 1.78
N THR A 82 5.00 2.58 1.11
CA THR A 82 4.35 2.47 -0.19
C THR A 82 3.30 1.38 -0.14
N LEU A 83 2.05 1.77 -0.37
CA LEU A 83 0.93 0.85 -0.54
C LEU A 83 0.97 0.28 -1.96
N ILE A 84 1.06 -1.03 -2.05
CA ILE A 84 1.17 -1.76 -3.31
C ILE A 84 -0.12 -2.56 -3.53
N PRO A 85 -0.95 -2.19 -4.50
CA PRO A 85 -2.10 -3.03 -4.88
C PRO A 85 -1.62 -4.42 -5.28
N LEU A 86 -2.20 -5.45 -4.67
CA LEU A 86 -1.81 -6.81 -5.04
C LEU A 86 -2.17 -7.08 -6.51
N ARG A 87 -1.19 -7.54 -7.27
CA ARG A 87 -1.32 -7.86 -8.69
C ARG A 87 -1.23 -9.36 -8.91
N ASP A 88 -1.86 -9.82 -9.98
CA ASP A 88 -1.64 -11.12 -10.59
C ASP A 88 -0.26 -11.19 -11.28
N GLY A 89 0.10 -12.34 -11.85
CA GLY A 89 1.34 -12.54 -12.61
C GLY A 89 2.30 -13.57 -12.03
N ASN A 90 1.97 -14.21 -10.88
CA ASN A 90 2.79 -15.26 -10.28
C ASN A 90 2.13 -16.66 -10.31
N GLY A 91 0.98 -16.80 -10.96
CA GLY A 91 0.22 -18.04 -11.11
C GLY A 91 -0.53 -18.50 -9.86
N MET A 92 -0.25 -17.96 -8.67
CA MET A 92 -0.97 -18.29 -7.44
C MET A 92 -2.22 -17.41 -7.29
N ILE A 93 -2.08 -16.13 -7.53
CA ILE A 93 -3.20 -15.17 -7.43
C ILE A 93 -4.27 -15.52 -8.45
N GLU A 94 -3.88 -15.82 -9.70
CA GLU A 94 -4.80 -16.24 -10.76
C GLU A 94 -5.63 -17.46 -10.34
N LYS A 95 -4.98 -18.47 -9.74
CA LYS A 95 -5.68 -19.65 -9.22
C LYS A 95 -6.67 -19.33 -8.10
N LEU A 96 -6.37 -18.34 -7.25
CA LEU A 96 -7.28 -17.89 -6.21
C LEU A 96 -8.46 -17.14 -6.80
N VAL A 97 -8.23 -16.30 -7.80
CA VAL A 97 -9.29 -15.57 -8.54
C VAL A 97 -10.19 -16.55 -9.27
N GLU A 98 -9.65 -17.53 -10.02
CA GLU A 98 -10.41 -18.57 -10.71
C GLU A 98 -11.33 -19.37 -9.77
N LYS A 99 -10.90 -19.57 -8.52
CA LYS A 99 -11.68 -20.26 -7.49
C LYS A 99 -12.66 -19.35 -6.74
N GLY A 100 -12.72 -18.06 -7.08
CA GLY A 100 -13.53 -17.07 -6.35
C GLY A 100 -13.09 -16.82 -4.90
N LEU A 101 -11.83 -17.13 -4.58
CA LEU A 101 -11.26 -16.97 -3.23
C LEU A 101 -10.50 -15.66 -3.06
N HIS A 102 -10.34 -14.90 -4.12
CA HIS A 102 -9.70 -13.59 -4.13
C HIS A 102 -10.17 -12.76 -5.32
N GLY A 103 -10.17 -11.43 -5.13
CA GLY A 103 -10.38 -10.46 -6.20
C GLY A 103 -9.36 -9.32 -6.05
N PRO A 104 -9.00 -8.62 -7.13
CA PRO A 104 -8.08 -7.48 -7.05
C PRO A 104 -8.66 -6.39 -6.13
N PRO A 105 -7.81 -5.52 -5.54
CA PRO A 105 -8.29 -4.31 -4.90
C PRO A 105 -8.95 -3.39 -5.94
N THR A 106 -9.80 -2.47 -5.49
CA THR A 106 -10.40 -1.45 -6.35
C THR A 106 -9.61 -0.15 -6.30
N LEU A 107 -9.85 0.75 -7.26
CA LEU A 107 -9.28 2.09 -7.23
C LEU A 107 -9.79 2.87 -6.00
N ALA A 108 -11.05 2.65 -5.61
CA ALA A 108 -11.65 3.25 -4.42
C ALA A 108 -10.95 2.82 -3.13
N SER A 109 -10.62 1.54 -2.98
CA SER A 109 -9.89 1.06 -1.80
C SER A 109 -8.47 1.63 -1.74
N LEU A 110 -7.79 1.81 -2.89
CA LEU A 110 -6.48 2.43 -2.94
C LEU A 110 -6.53 3.91 -2.51
N GLU A 111 -7.53 4.66 -3.00
CA GLU A 111 -7.77 6.06 -2.61
C GLU A 111 -8.09 6.18 -1.11
N SER A 112 -8.97 5.30 -0.61
CA SER A 112 -9.35 5.29 0.80
C SER A 112 -8.17 4.99 1.71
N ALA A 113 -7.38 3.96 1.40
CA ALA A 113 -6.20 3.61 2.18
C ALA A 113 -5.16 4.75 2.19
N LEU A 114 -4.86 5.35 1.03
CA LEU A 114 -3.92 6.47 0.96
C LEU A 114 -4.42 7.68 1.76
N ALA A 115 -5.69 8.06 1.61
CA ALA A 115 -6.26 9.21 2.32
C ALA A 115 -6.19 9.02 3.84
N GLN A 116 -6.52 7.84 4.36
CA GLN A 116 -6.42 7.52 5.78
C GLN A 116 -4.97 7.58 6.28
N CYS A 117 -4.02 7.06 5.50
CA CYS A 117 -2.61 7.08 5.89
C CYS A 117 -2.01 8.48 5.85
N LEU A 118 -2.35 9.32 4.86
CA LEU A 118 -1.89 10.71 4.79
C LEU A 118 -2.43 11.56 5.96
N ALA A 119 -3.61 11.22 6.50
CA ALA A 119 -4.18 11.89 7.66
C ALA A 119 -3.37 11.68 8.96
N PHE A 120 -2.41 10.77 9.00
CA PHE A 120 -1.48 10.63 10.13
C PHE A 120 -0.51 11.82 10.24
N GLU A 121 -0.28 12.55 9.15
CA GLU A 121 0.68 13.65 9.06
C GLU A 121 2.10 13.26 9.56
N ARG A 122 2.46 12.00 9.34
CA ARG A 122 3.73 11.40 9.78
C ARG A 122 4.36 10.61 8.64
N GLY A 123 5.68 10.78 8.45
CA GLY A 123 6.41 10.12 7.38
C GLY A 123 5.88 10.49 6.00
N ARG A 124 6.30 9.78 5.00
CA ARG A 124 5.79 9.90 3.63
C ARG A 124 5.03 8.63 3.25
N VAL A 125 3.84 8.77 2.68
CA VAL A 125 3.06 7.61 2.24
C VAL A 125 2.72 7.76 0.76
N PHE A 126 3.03 6.73 -0.01
CA PHE A 126 2.78 6.65 -1.44
C PHE A 126 1.88 5.47 -1.77
N VAL A 127 1.24 5.54 -2.91
CA VAL A 127 0.65 4.37 -3.59
C VAL A 127 1.44 4.05 -4.84
N ASP A 128 1.63 2.77 -5.11
CA ASP A 128 2.19 2.32 -6.39
C ASP A 128 1.13 2.43 -7.47
N LEU A 129 1.43 3.25 -8.48
CA LEU A 129 0.53 3.55 -9.59
C LEU A 129 0.85 2.76 -10.88
N TRP A 130 1.79 1.83 -10.82
CA TRP A 130 2.07 1.00 -11.99
C TRP A 130 0.85 0.14 -12.34
N ASP A 131 0.39 0.24 -13.59
CA ASP A 131 -0.76 -0.52 -14.13
C ASP A 131 -2.06 -0.29 -13.32
N VAL A 132 -2.21 0.88 -12.71
CA VAL A 132 -3.31 1.23 -11.79
C VAL A 132 -4.66 1.32 -12.50
N GLU A 133 -4.67 1.56 -13.80
CA GLU A 133 -5.87 1.61 -14.64
C GLU A 133 -6.71 0.33 -14.55
N ARG A 134 -6.06 -0.81 -14.28
CA ARG A 134 -6.72 -2.11 -14.12
C ARG A 134 -7.61 -2.21 -12.88
N LEU A 135 -7.42 -1.30 -11.92
CA LEU A 135 -8.21 -1.26 -10.69
C LEU A 135 -9.51 -0.47 -10.83
N ALA A 136 -9.67 0.25 -11.95
CA ALA A 136 -10.83 1.09 -12.19
C ALA A 136 -12.00 0.30 -12.77
N CYS A 137 -13.20 0.45 -12.19
CA CYS A 137 -14.43 -0.12 -12.71
C CYS A 137 -15.15 0.83 -13.69
N CYS A 138 -14.85 2.13 -13.63
CA CYS A 138 -15.49 3.16 -14.45
C CYS A 138 -14.47 3.92 -15.29
N SER A 139 -14.52 3.73 -16.59
CA SER A 139 -13.61 4.43 -17.53
C SER A 139 -13.81 5.94 -17.60
N SER A 140 -14.98 6.44 -17.19
CA SER A 140 -15.29 7.89 -17.25
C SER A 140 -14.56 8.69 -16.18
N CYS A 141 -14.51 8.22 -14.94
CA CYS A 141 -13.84 8.93 -13.84
C CYS A 141 -12.41 8.43 -13.56
N ALA A 142 -12.02 7.26 -14.05
CA ALA A 142 -10.72 6.68 -13.80
C ALA A 142 -9.53 7.62 -14.07
N PRO A 143 -9.45 8.33 -15.22
CA PRO A 143 -8.30 9.22 -15.49
C PRO A 143 -8.15 10.32 -14.45
N ALA A 144 -9.25 10.95 -14.05
CA ALA A 144 -9.22 12.04 -13.04
C ALA A 144 -8.88 11.51 -11.64
N ARG A 145 -9.34 10.30 -11.28
CA ARG A 145 -9.01 9.65 -10.01
C ARG A 145 -7.55 9.24 -9.93
N ILE A 146 -7.00 8.70 -11.01
CA ILE A 146 -5.58 8.35 -11.12
C ILE A 146 -4.71 9.61 -11.02
N GLU A 147 -5.08 10.68 -11.73
CA GLU A 147 -4.40 11.97 -11.60
C GLU A 147 -4.44 12.48 -10.16
N ARG A 148 -5.59 12.38 -9.48
CA ARG A 148 -5.72 12.73 -8.06
C ARG A 148 -4.74 11.94 -7.19
N LEU A 149 -4.62 10.62 -7.37
CA LEU A 149 -3.65 9.78 -6.66
C LEU A 149 -2.20 10.21 -6.93
N GLN A 150 -1.86 10.56 -8.17
CA GLN A 150 -0.54 11.10 -8.53
C GLN A 150 -0.26 12.40 -7.76
N GLN A 151 -1.22 13.31 -7.72
CA GLN A 151 -1.09 14.56 -7.00
C GLN A 151 -1.00 14.34 -5.48
N MET A 152 -1.76 13.41 -4.90
CA MET A 152 -1.63 13.03 -3.49
C MET A 152 -0.25 12.44 -3.18
N ASN A 153 0.31 11.61 -4.07
CA ASN A 153 1.69 11.12 -3.95
C ASN A 153 2.71 12.27 -3.94
N LEU A 154 2.55 13.26 -4.81
CA LEU A 154 3.49 14.38 -4.93
C LEU A 154 3.37 15.38 -3.77
N GLN A 155 2.13 15.70 -3.38
CA GLN A 155 1.86 16.76 -2.40
C GLN A 155 1.83 16.23 -0.97
N GLN A 156 1.71 14.91 -0.77
CA GLN A 156 1.54 14.27 0.54
C GLN A 156 0.37 14.87 1.34
N GLN A 157 -0.72 15.16 0.65
CA GLN A 157 -1.93 15.75 1.22
C GLN A 157 -3.17 15.05 0.66
N VAL A 158 -4.22 14.97 1.47
CA VAL A 158 -5.52 14.47 1.02
C VAL A 158 -6.19 15.51 0.14
N LEU A 159 -6.45 15.16 -1.11
CA LEU A 159 -7.17 16.01 -2.05
C LEU A 159 -8.67 15.68 -2.08
N PRO A 160 -9.53 16.61 -2.47
CA PRO A 160 -10.96 16.37 -2.62
C PRO A 160 -11.27 15.18 -3.52
N PRO A 161 -12.32 14.38 -3.23
CA PRO A 161 -12.70 13.27 -4.07
C PRO A 161 -13.13 13.74 -5.48
N VAL A 162 -12.95 12.87 -6.46
CA VAL A 162 -13.42 13.09 -7.82
C VAL A 162 -14.87 12.61 -7.92
N GLU A 163 -15.76 13.51 -8.32
CA GLU A 163 -17.15 13.15 -8.64
C GLU A 163 -17.24 12.48 -10.01
N CYS A 164 -17.91 11.34 -10.08
CA CYS A 164 -18.11 10.65 -11.35
C CYS A 164 -19.27 11.30 -12.12
N PRO A 165 -19.06 11.74 -13.38
CA PRO A 165 -20.15 12.30 -14.19
C PRO A 165 -21.30 11.33 -14.46
N LEU A 166 -21.01 10.03 -14.37
CA LEU A 166 -22.00 8.96 -14.59
C LEU A 166 -22.61 8.44 -13.28
N GLY A 167 -22.21 8.98 -12.12
CA GLY A 167 -22.70 8.53 -10.81
C GLY A 167 -22.40 7.05 -10.53
N CYS A 168 -21.21 6.54 -10.89
CA CYS A 168 -20.86 5.11 -10.77
C CYS A 168 -20.84 4.58 -9.34
N GLY A 169 -20.81 5.44 -8.33
CA GLY A 169 -20.81 5.02 -6.91
C GLY A 169 -19.48 4.42 -6.42
N GLU A 170 -18.41 4.53 -7.19
CA GLU A 170 -17.06 4.14 -6.77
C GLU A 170 -16.43 5.17 -5.81
#